data_3c37dd858f14bef790551af01307b5b7
#
_entry.id   3c37dd858f14bef790551af01307b5b7
#
_cell.length_a   1.000
_cell.length_b   1.000
_cell.length_c   1.000
_cell.angle_alpha   90.00
_cell.angle_beta   90.00
_cell.angle_gamma   90.00
#
_symmetry.space_group_name_H-M   'P 1'
#
loop_
_entity.id
_entity.type
_entity.pdbx_description
1 polymer ?
#
loop_
_entity_poly.entity_id
_entity_poly.type
_entity_poly.pdbx_seq_one_letter_code
_entity_poly.pdbx_strand_id
1 'polypeptide(L)'
;IEQPIADLACQSFDSAEFPYAFLEAFGNKETTIKRLRAGASNKSDLGGVLQTSNIHILTCNAGQVTTALKALKASPATAKAKARFILATDGVDFEAEDLTSGLTVACAFKDFPDHFGFFLPLAGISTVRQISENAFDIRATSRLNRLYVELLKDNPEWGTAERRHDMNKLMARLIFCFFAEDTDIFVGKGRFTETVAQMSAKDSSNTHEVLATLFRAMNTKREDRAAAKIPRWA
;
A
#
# COMPACT_ATOMS: atom_id res chain seq x y z
N ILE A 1 13.16 -2.66 20.66
CA ILE A 1 12.06 -2.59 19.68
C ILE A 1 12.58 -2.99 18.29
N GLU A 2 13.65 -2.39 17.80
CA GLU A 2 14.18 -2.65 16.45
C GLU A 2 14.50 -4.14 16.21
N GLN A 3 15.29 -4.77 17.09
CA GLN A 3 15.66 -6.19 16.94
C GLN A 3 14.45 -7.15 16.98
N PRO A 4 13.53 -7.08 17.96
CA PRO A 4 12.34 -7.92 17.97
C PRO A 4 11.44 -7.75 16.72
N ILE A 5 11.41 -6.55 16.12
CA ILE A 5 10.65 -6.28 14.89
C ILE A 5 11.35 -6.92 13.68
N ALA A 6 12.68 -6.81 13.59
CA ALA A 6 13.46 -7.48 12.55
C ALA A 6 13.32 -9.01 12.63
N ASP A 7 13.38 -9.56 13.84
CA ASP A 7 13.18 -10.99 14.08
C ASP A 7 11.79 -11.46 13.66
N LEU A 8 10.75 -10.64 13.90
CA LEU A 8 9.36 -10.93 13.52
C LEU A 8 9.18 -10.98 12.00
N ALA A 9 9.85 -10.10 11.25
CA ALA A 9 9.78 -10.10 9.78
C ALA A 9 10.54 -11.27 9.13
N CYS A 10 11.52 -11.84 9.82
CA CYS A 10 12.31 -12.99 9.35
C CYS A 10 11.64 -14.34 9.62
N GLN A 11 10.64 -14.39 10.50
CA GLN A 11 9.91 -15.62 10.84
C GLN A 11 8.85 -15.94 9.77
N SER A 12 8.41 -17.20 9.72
CA SER A 12 7.25 -17.57 8.91
C SER A 12 6.01 -16.83 9.41
N PHE A 13 5.29 -16.18 8.50
CA PHE A 13 4.08 -15.43 8.85
C PHE A 13 2.99 -16.36 9.38
N ASP A 14 2.53 -16.09 10.59
CA ASP A 14 1.36 -16.70 11.19
C ASP A 14 0.30 -15.61 11.43
N SER A 15 -0.80 -15.69 10.67
CA SER A 15 -1.87 -14.71 10.72
C SER A 15 -2.56 -14.59 12.07
N ALA A 16 -2.59 -15.66 12.86
CA ALA A 16 -3.21 -15.68 14.19
C ALA A 16 -2.28 -15.08 15.26
N GLU A 17 -0.97 -15.31 15.12
CA GLU A 17 0.03 -14.90 16.10
C GLU A 17 0.62 -13.51 15.85
N PHE A 18 0.70 -13.10 14.59
CA PHE A 18 1.32 -11.83 14.20
C PHE A 18 0.83 -10.61 14.99
N PRO A 19 -0.51 -10.39 15.20
CA PRO A 19 -0.97 -9.22 15.93
C PRO A 19 -0.43 -9.14 17.36
N TYR A 20 -0.28 -10.27 18.02
CA TYR A 20 0.20 -10.35 19.39
C TYR A 20 1.71 -10.18 19.47
N ALA A 21 2.46 -10.85 18.59
CA ALA A 21 3.90 -10.71 18.49
C ALA A 21 4.31 -9.27 18.12
N PHE A 22 3.55 -8.62 17.24
CA PHE A 22 3.74 -7.21 16.91
C PHE A 22 3.57 -6.30 18.14
N LEU A 23 2.50 -6.49 18.90
CA LEU A 23 2.26 -5.72 20.13
C LEU A 23 3.33 -5.97 21.19
N GLU A 24 3.80 -7.21 21.33
CA GLU A 24 4.89 -7.58 22.24
C GLU A 24 6.20 -6.90 21.85
N ALA A 25 6.55 -6.89 20.56
CA ALA A 25 7.74 -6.22 20.04
C ALA A 25 7.75 -4.71 20.35
N PHE A 26 6.58 -4.07 20.43
CA PHE A 26 6.42 -2.68 20.88
C PHE A 26 6.26 -2.52 22.37
N GLY A 27 6.62 -3.53 23.19
CA GLY A 27 6.73 -3.44 24.64
C GLY A 27 5.43 -3.63 25.40
N ASN A 28 4.39 -4.19 24.77
CA ASN A 28 3.18 -4.57 25.51
C ASN A 28 3.49 -5.71 26.50
N LYS A 29 3.01 -5.57 27.72
CA LYS A 29 3.23 -6.56 28.78
C LYS A 29 2.52 -7.88 28.45
N GLU A 30 3.14 -8.98 28.82
CA GLU A 30 2.60 -10.34 28.65
C GLU A 30 1.17 -10.49 29.19
N THR A 31 0.88 -9.85 30.32
CA THR A 31 -0.46 -9.84 30.92
C THR A 31 -1.50 -9.16 30.03
N THR A 32 -1.12 -8.12 29.30
CA THR A 32 -1.98 -7.43 28.32
C THR A 32 -2.24 -8.33 27.12
N ILE A 33 -1.20 -8.95 26.60
CA ILE A 33 -1.29 -9.90 25.48
C ILE A 33 -2.20 -11.08 25.83
N LYS A 34 -2.04 -11.69 27.01
CA LYS A 34 -2.89 -12.78 27.49
C LYS A 34 -4.38 -12.37 27.55
N ARG A 35 -4.68 -11.15 28.01
CA ARG A 35 -6.06 -10.63 28.07
C ARG A 35 -6.65 -10.36 26.68
N LEU A 36 -5.84 -9.90 25.73
CA LEU A 36 -6.25 -9.72 24.33
C LEU A 36 -6.56 -11.07 23.69
N ARG A 37 -5.68 -12.07 23.86
CA ARG A 37 -5.87 -13.45 23.36
C ARG A 37 -7.14 -14.11 23.92
N ALA A 38 -7.39 -13.93 25.20
CA ALA A 38 -8.58 -14.45 25.86
C ALA A 38 -9.88 -13.70 25.47
N GLY A 39 -9.79 -12.68 24.61
CA GLY A 39 -10.95 -11.88 24.21
C GLY A 39 -11.45 -10.89 25.28
N ALA A 40 -10.90 -10.94 26.50
CA ALA A 40 -11.38 -10.13 27.62
C ALA A 40 -11.20 -8.61 27.40
N SER A 41 -10.20 -8.21 26.63
CA SER A 41 -9.91 -6.80 26.29
C SER A 41 -9.88 -6.53 24.79
N ASN A 42 -10.00 -7.53 23.95
CA ASN A 42 -10.13 -7.36 22.49
C ASN A 42 -11.53 -6.83 22.14
N LYS A 43 -11.59 -5.70 21.45
CA LYS A 43 -12.82 -5.02 21.05
C LYS A 43 -13.04 -5.02 19.53
N SER A 44 -12.26 -5.81 18.78
CA SER A 44 -12.39 -5.88 17.32
C SER A 44 -13.75 -6.44 16.90
N ASP A 45 -14.38 -5.79 15.93
CA ASP A 45 -15.60 -6.21 15.24
C ASP A 45 -15.31 -6.89 13.88
N LEU A 46 -14.04 -6.95 13.48
CA LEU A 46 -13.59 -7.48 12.19
C LEU A 46 -12.80 -8.79 12.32
N GLY A 47 -12.79 -9.42 13.49
CA GLY A 47 -12.04 -10.66 13.73
C GLY A 47 -10.54 -10.49 13.94
N GLY A 48 -10.06 -9.23 14.02
CA GLY A 48 -8.67 -8.89 14.31
C GLY A 48 -8.41 -8.64 15.81
N VAL A 49 -7.36 -7.86 16.11
CA VAL A 49 -6.98 -7.48 17.47
C VAL A 49 -7.07 -5.98 17.63
N LEU A 50 -7.96 -5.52 18.50
CA LEU A 50 -8.16 -4.11 18.84
C LEU A 50 -7.78 -3.82 20.29
N GLN A 51 -6.70 -3.09 20.46
CA GLN A 51 -6.27 -2.53 21.74
C GLN A 51 -6.74 -1.08 21.87
N THR A 52 -7.55 -0.80 22.88
CA THR A 52 -8.12 0.54 23.15
C THR A 52 -7.02 1.60 23.25
N SER A 53 -7.26 2.76 22.64
CA SER A 53 -6.37 3.93 22.57
C SER A 53 -5.00 3.65 21.97
N ASN A 54 -4.85 2.53 21.27
CA ASN A 54 -3.57 2.09 20.74
C ASN A 54 -3.70 1.73 19.25
N ILE A 55 -4.03 0.48 18.91
CA ILE A 55 -4.00 0.00 17.53
C ILE A 55 -5.12 -1.01 17.23
N HIS A 56 -5.62 -1.02 16.00
CA HIS A 56 -6.48 -2.08 15.47
C HIS A 56 -5.73 -2.82 14.35
N ILE A 57 -5.42 -4.08 14.56
CA ILE A 57 -4.67 -4.94 13.64
C ILE A 57 -5.60 -5.96 13.01
N LEU A 58 -5.54 -6.12 11.69
CA LEU A 58 -6.26 -7.14 10.94
C LEU A 58 -5.31 -7.87 10.02
N THR A 59 -5.24 -9.18 10.17
CA THR A 59 -4.61 -10.08 9.19
C THR A 59 -5.68 -10.51 8.18
N CYS A 60 -5.34 -10.57 6.91
CA CYS A 60 -6.28 -10.82 5.83
C CYS A 60 -5.74 -11.81 4.81
N ASN A 61 -6.60 -12.23 3.87
CA ASN A 61 -6.19 -13.07 2.76
C ASN A 61 -5.29 -12.32 1.77
N ALA A 62 -4.49 -13.05 1.02
CA ALA A 62 -3.58 -12.50 0.03
C ALA A 62 -4.27 -11.50 -0.92
N GLY A 63 -3.65 -10.34 -1.09
CA GLY A 63 -4.14 -9.26 -1.96
C GLY A 63 -5.29 -8.42 -1.39
N GLN A 64 -5.74 -8.65 -0.15
CA GLN A 64 -6.86 -7.94 0.48
C GLN A 64 -6.43 -6.83 1.45
N VAL A 65 -5.14 -6.52 1.56
CA VAL A 65 -4.58 -5.61 2.56
C VAL A 65 -5.21 -4.21 2.50
N THR A 66 -5.32 -3.62 1.31
CA THR A 66 -5.95 -2.29 1.16
C THR A 66 -7.44 -2.30 1.52
N THR A 67 -8.16 -3.38 1.19
CA THR A 67 -9.57 -3.52 1.53
C THR A 67 -9.73 -3.66 3.04
N ALA A 68 -8.89 -4.46 3.67
CA ALA A 68 -8.83 -4.65 5.12
C ALA A 68 -8.51 -3.34 5.85
N LEU A 69 -7.54 -2.56 5.35
CA LEU A 69 -7.21 -1.27 5.94
C LEU A 69 -8.38 -0.27 5.86
N LYS A 70 -9.08 -0.24 4.72
CA LYS A 70 -10.30 0.57 4.57
C LYS A 70 -11.41 0.13 5.53
N ALA A 71 -11.60 -1.18 5.71
CA ALA A 71 -12.57 -1.73 6.65
C ALA A 71 -12.22 -1.34 8.10
N LEU A 72 -10.94 -1.43 8.49
CA LEU A 72 -10.46 -0.97 9.79
C LEU A 72 -10.74 0.52 10.02
N LYS A 73 -10.50 1.35 9.01
CA LYS A 73 -10.75 2.80 9.08
C LYS A 73 -12.23 3.13 9.21
N ALA A 74 -13.11 2.36 8.55
CA ALA A 74 -14.57 2.54 8.60
C ALA A 74 -15.23 1.87 9.82
N SER A 75 -14.51 1.03 10.56
CA SER A 75 -15.04 0.26 11.68
C SER A 75 -15.48 1.17 12.82
N PRO A 76 -16.76 1.03 13.30
CA PRO A 76 -17.23 1.73 14.48
C PRO A 76 -16.44 1.36 15.75
N ALA A 77 -15.92 0.13 15.84
CA ALA A 77 -15.11 -0.31 16.97
C ALA A 77 -13.78 0.44 17.02
N THR A 78 -13.13 0.69 15.89
CA THR A 78 -11.91 1.49 15.77
C THR A 78 -12.12 2.90 16.35
N ALA A 79 -13.20 3.57 15.91
CA ALA A 79 -13.54 4.91 16.37
C ALA A 79 -13.91 4.93 17.86
N LYS A 80 -14.75 3.99 18.33
CA LYS A 80 -15.18 3.87 19.73
C LYS A 80 -14.02 3.59 20.67
N ALA A 81 -13.07 2.73 20.24
CA ALA A 81 -11.87 2.43 21.02
C ALA A 81 -10.82 3.54 20.94
N LYS A 82 -11.02 4.58 20.13
CA LYS A 82 -10.04 5.65 19.88
C LYS A 82 -8.68 5.09 19.52
N ALA A 83 -8.64 4.07 18.64
CA ALA A 83 -7.39 3.51 18.15
C ALA A 83 -6.61 4.60 17.43
N ARG A 84 -5.32 4.74 17.75
CA ARG A 84 -4.43 5.67 17.08
C ARG A 84 -3.97 5.13 15.74
N PHE A 85 -3.62 3.85 15.70
CA PHE A 85 -3.14 3.20 14.49
C PHE A 85 -4.14 2.16 13.99
N ILE A 86 -4.16 1.98 12.68
CA ILE A 86 -4.73 0.82 12.02
C ILE A 86 -3.66 0.14 11.19
N LEU A 87 -3.66 -1.20 11.17
CA LEU A 87 -2.68 -2.02 10.46
C LEU A 87 -3.35 -3.21 9.81
N ALA A 88 -3.08 -3.43 8.54
CA ALA A 88 -3.51 -4.60 7.79
C ALA A 88 -2.32 -5.29 7.11
N THR A 89 -2.30 -6.62 7.10
CA THR A 89 -1.28 -7.42 6.41
C THR A 89 -1.81 -8.79 6.03
N ASP A 90 -1.26 -9.34 4.96
CA ASP A 90 -1.48 -10.72 4.49
C ASP A 90 -0.19 -11.57 4.56
N GLY A 91 0.88 -11.03 5.15
CA GLY A 91 2.21 -11.66 5.22
C GLY A 91 3.06 -11.43 3.96
N VAL A 92 2.51 -10.78 2.94
CA VAL A 92 3.22 -10.37 1.72
C VAL A 92 3.30 -8.85 1.65
N ASP A 93 2.16 -8.20 1.84
CA ASP A 93 2.02 -6.74 1.90
C ASP A 93 1.69 -6.29 3.33
N PHE A 94 2.09 -5.07 3.64
CA PHE A 94 1.89 -4.43 4.94
C PHE A 94 1.45 -2.99 4.72
N GLU A 95 0.26 -2.63 5.22
CA GLU A 95 -0.24 -1.26 5.19
C GLU A 95 -0.70 -0.83 6.58
N ALA A 96 -0.35 0.40 6.98
CA ALA A 96 -0.76 0.98 8.25
C ALA A 96 -1.02 2.48 8.13
N GLU A 97 -1.84 3.02 9.03
CA GLU A 97 -2.15 4.45 9.11
C GLU A 97 -2.18 4.91 10.58
N ASP A 98 -1.56 6.04 10.88
CA ASP A 98 -1.76 6.79 12.13
C ASP A 98 -2.97 7.73 11.93
N LEU A 99 -4.10 7.39 12.54
CA LEU A 99 -5.36 8.12 12.42
C LEU A 99 -5.31 9.53 13.02
N THR A 100 -4.29 9.82 13.84
CA THR A 100 -4.12 11.14 14.46
C THR A 100 -3.38 12.10 13.53
N SER A 101 -2.34 11.62 12.86
CA SER A 101 -1.52 12.45 11.95
C SER A 101 -1.91 12.29 10.48
N GLY A 102 -2.64 11.22 10.12
CA GLY A 102 -2.94 10.86 8.73
C GLY A 102 -1.75 10.25 7.97
N LEU A 103 -0.61 10.05 8.65
CA LEU A 103 0.55 9.40 8.05
C LEU A 103 0.26 7.93 7.79
N THR A 104 0.81 7.39 6.71
CA THR A 104 0.67 5.98 6.36
C THR A 104 2.01 5.34 6.02
N VAL A 105 2.06 4.02 6.19
CA VAL A 105 3.14 3.15 5.72
C VAL A 105 2.52 2.11 4.81
N ALA A 106 3.16 1.83 3.67
CA ALA A 106 2.81 0.75 2.76
C ALA A 106 4.10 0.17 2.17
N CYS A 107 4.38 -1.09 2.46
CA CYS A 107 5.61 -1.77 2.06
C CYS A 107 5.37 -3.28 1.91
N ALA A 108 6.35 -4.00 1.39
CA ALA A 108 6.34 -5.45 1.51
C ALA A 108 6.48 -5.86 2.99
N PHE A 109 5.86 -6.96 3.38
CA PHE A 109 5.89 -7.44 4.77
C PHE A 109 7.32 -7.60 5.31
N LYS A 110 8.26 -8.09 4.51
CA LYS A 110 9.67 -8.25 4.89
C LYS A 110 10.39 -6.93 5.18
N ASP A 111 9.89 -5.82 4.63
CA ASP A 111 10.53 -4.50 4.71
C ASP A 111 9.88 -3.61 5.81
N PHE A 112 8.83 -4.09 6.51
CA PHE A 112 8.17 -3.30 7.56
C PHE A 112 9.09 -2.95 8.74
N PRO A 113 10.15 -3.71 9.07
CA PRO A 113 11.10 -3.31 10.09
C PRO A 113 11.76 -1.95 9.82
N ASP A 114 11.99 -1.58 8.57
CA ASP A 114 12.57 -0.29 8.21
C ASP A 114 11.65 0.89 8.59
N HIS A 115 10.38 0.59 8.85
CA HIS A 115 9.36 1.55 9.24
C HIS A 115 9.01 1.51 10.74
N PHE A 116 9.80 0.82 11.59
CA PHE A 116 9.51 0.69 13.03
C PHE A 116 9.33 2.05 13.73
N GLY A 117 10.03 3.07 13.24
CA GLY A 117 9.94 4.44 13.76
C GLY A 117 8.53 5.04 13.67
N PHE A 118 7.71 4.61 12.71
CA PHE A 118 6.32 5.01 12.55
C PHE A 118 5.46 4.60 13.76
N PHE A 119 5.77 3.46 14.36
CA PHE A 119 5.02 2.86 15.46
C PHE A 119 5.59 3.16 16.86
N LEU A 120 6.68 3.91 16.98
CA LEU A 120 7.26 4.25 18.29
C LEU A 120 6.26 4.84 19.30
N PRO A 121 5.24 5.60 18.87
CA PRO A 121 4.20 6.05 19.80
C PRO A 121 3.42 4.92 20.49
N LEU A 122 3.37 3.70 19.93
CA LEU A 122 2.77 2.52 20.60
C LEU A 122 3.54 2.13 21.85
N ALA A 123 4.84 2.38 21.88
CA ALA A 123 5.72 2.17 23.03
C ALA A 123 5.83 3.41 23.94
N GLY A 124 5.00 4.45 23.72
CA GLY A 124 5.06 5.69 24.47
C GLY A 124 6.21 6.61 24.10
N ILE A 125 6.93 6.34 23.03
CA ILE A 125 8.05 7.15 22.55
C ILE A 125 7.52 8.19 21.56
N SER A 126 7.53 9.47 21.93
CA SER A 126 7.21 10.56 21.00
C SER A 126 8.44 10.92 20.19
N THR A 127 8.41 10.63 18.89
CA THR A 127 9.45 11.09 17.96
C THR A 127 9.22 12.53 17.55
N VAL A 128 10.30 13.27 17.38
CA VAL A 128 10.31 14.57 16.71
C VAL A 128 9.71 14.39 15.31
N ARG A 129 8.84 15.32 14.89
CA ARG A 129 8.10 15.35 13.62
C ARG A 129 8.93 14.74 12.48
N GLN A 130 8.56 13.53 12.04
CA GLN A 130 8.91 13.09 10.70
C GLN A 130 8.25 14.06 9.70
N ILE A 131 9.03 14.49 8.72
CA ILE A 131 8.52 15.23 7.56
C ILE A 131 7.36 14.41 7.02
N SER A 132 6.17 15.01 6.96
CA SER A 132 4.97 14.30 6.48
C SER A 132 5.13 14.04 4.98
N GLU A 133 5.65 12.89 4.64
CA GLU A 133 5.46 12.35 3.30
C GLU A 133 3.97 12.05 3.14
N ASN A 134 3.41 12.47 2.02
CA ASN A 134 1.99 12.31 1.77
C ASN A 134 1.65 10.82 1.74
N ALA A 135 0.67 10.40 2.51
CA ALA A 135 0.20 9.02 2.63
C ALA A 135 -0.03 8.33 1.27
N PHE A 136 -0.45 9.10 0.28
CA PHE A 136 -0.68 8.65 -1.08
C PHE A 136 0.63 8.31 -1.78
N ASP A 137 1.67 9.14 -1.62
CA ASP A 137 2.96 8.98 -2.31
C ASP A 137 3.67 7.70 -1.88
N ILE A 138 3.60 7.35 -0.59
CA ILE A 138 4.22 6.12 -0.06
C ILE A 138 3.53 4.88 -0.64
N ARG A 139 2.20 4.85 -0.67
CA ARG A 139 1.45 3.71 -1.23
C ARG A 139 1.67 3.56 -2.74
N ALA A 140 1.64 4.67 -3.46
CA ALA A 140 1.88 4.67 -4.90
C ALA A 140 3.29 4.19 -5.22
N THR A 141 4.31 4.68 -4.49
CA THR A 141 5.70 4.27 -4.66
C THR A 141 5.91 2.79 -4.38
N SER A 142 5.33 2.26 -3.30
CA SER A 142 5.43 0.84 -2.96
C SER A 142 4.81 -0.06 -4.05
N ARG A 143 3.63 0.28 -4.55
CA ARG A 143 2.95 -0.47 -5.61
C ARG A 143 3.68 -0.40 -6.95
N LEU A 144 4.23 0.77 -7.28
CA LEU A 144 5.04 0.95 -8.48
C LEU A 144 6.35 0.17 -8.40
N ASN A 145 6.99 0.14 -7.23
CA ASN A 145 8.18 -0.67 -7.02
C ASN A 145 7.88 -2.17 -7.18
N ARG A 146 6.76 -2.64 -6.63
CA ARG A 146 6.32 -4.02 -6.82
C ARG A 146 6.06 -4.34 -8.28
N LEU A 147 5.35 -3.47 -9.00
CA LEU A 147 5.14 -3.62 -10.44
C LEU A 147 6.48 -3.71 -11.20
N TYR A 148 7.44 -2.85 -10.86
CA TYR A 148 8.79 -2.87 -11.44
C TYR A 148 9.48 -4.22 -11.23
N VAL A 149 9.44 -4.75 -10.01
CA VAL A 149 10.05 -6.03 -9.65
C VAL A 149 9.38 -7.19 -10.39
N GLU A 150 8.05 -7.23 -10.45
CA GLU A 150 7.32 -8.29 -11.16
C GLU A 150 7.57 -8.25 -12.68
N LEU A 151 7.60 -7.05 -13.28
CA LEU A 151 7.95 -6.89 -14.68
C LEU A 151 9.37 -7.40 -14.99
N LEU A 152 10.34 -7.19 -14.10
CA LEU A 152 11.70 -7.72 -14.27
C LEU A 152 11.79 -9.22 -14.05
N LYS A 153 10.95 -9.82 -13.22
CA LYS A 153 10.89 -11.29 -13.07
C LYS A 153 10.41 -11.95 -14.37
N ASP A 154 9.35 -11.39 -14.96
CA ASP A 154 8.75 -11.93 -16.18
C ASP A 154 9.59 -11.62 -17.43
N ASN A 155 10.42 -10.57 -17.38
CA ASN A 155 11.24 -10.08 -18.49
C ASN A 155 12.66 -9.76 -17.97
N PRO A 156 13.48 -10.77 -17.64
CA PRO A 156 14.82 -10.55 -17.06
C PRO A 156 15.74 -9.68 -17.93
N GLU A 157 15.56 -9.74 -19.25
CA GLU A 157 16.33 -8.95 -20.22
C GLU A 157 16.10 -7.44 -20.10
N TRP A 158 14.98 -7.00 -19.49
CA TRP A 158 14.71 -5.58 -19.27
C TRP A 158 15.59 -4.98 -18.18
N GLY A 159 16.20 -5.82 -17.35
CA GLY A 159 17.20 -5.42 -16.35
C GLY A 159 18.61 -5.15 -16.92
N THR A 160 18.88 -5.50 -18.20
CA THR A 160 20.17 -5.24 -18.84
C THR A 160 20.42 -3.74 -19.03
N ALA A 161 21.70 -3.36 -19.18
CA ALA A 161 22.08 -1.95 -19.36
C ALA A 161 21.38 -1.31 -20.58
N GLU A 162 21.17 -2.09 -21.64
CA GLU A 162 20.57 -1.65 -22.90
C GLU A 162 19.06 -1.39 -22.77
N ARG A 163 18.34 -2.26 -22.05
CA ARG A 163 16.88 -2.20 -21.91
C ARG A 163 16.40 -1.43 -20.68
N ARG A 164 17.27 -1.25 -19.70
CA ARG A 164 16.92 -0.55 -18.43
C ARG A 164 16.41 0.87 -18.67
N HIS A 165 16.92 1.54 -19.70
CA HIS A 165 16.44 2.89 -20.05
C HIS A 165 14.96 2.86 -20.48
N ASP A 166 14.56 1.89 -21.29
CA ASP A 166 13.18 1.75 -21.75
C ASP A 166 12.23 1.40 -20.59
N MET A 167 12.67 0.50 -19.70
CA MET A 167 11.93 0.17 -18.49
C MET A 167 11.73 1.38 -17.58
N ASN A 168 12.79 2.14 -17.32
CA ASN A 168 12.70 3.36 -16.52
C ASN A 168 11.79 4.42 -17.18
N LYS A 169 11.80 4.51 -18.50
CA LYS A 169 10.93 5.41 -19.26
C LYS A 169 9.46 4.99 -19.16
N LEU A 170 9.17 3.67 -19.20
CA LEU A 170 7.82 3.16 -18.94
C LEU A 170 7.34 3.53 -17.56
N MET A 171 8.15 3.26 -16.53
CA MET A 171 7.82 3.59 -15.15
C MET A 171 7.61 5.09 -14.93
N ALA A 172 8.48 5.94 -15.49
CA ALA A 172 8.32 7.39 -15.40
C ALA A 172 7.01 7.89 -16.04
N ARG A 173 6.58 7.29 -17.16
CA ARG A 173 5.28 7.61 -17.79
C ARG A 173 4.10 7.19 -16.94
N LEU A 174 4.16 6.01 -16.31
CA LEU A 174 3.10 5.56 -15.40
C LEU A 174 3.01 6.47 -14.18
N ILE A 175 4.14 6.83 -13.57
CA ILE A 175 4.20 7.77 -12.44
C ILE A 175 3.57 9.11 -12.84
N PHE A 176 3.93 9.63 -14.01
CA PHE A 176 3.33 10.87 -14.52
C PHE A 176 1.82 10.75 -14.69
N CYS A 177 1.30 9.64 -15.25
CA CYS A 177 -0.12 9.46 -15.45
C CYS A 177 -0.89 9.42 -14.13
N PHE A 178 -0.38 8.71 -13.11
CA PHE A 178 -0.98 8.67 -11.78
C PHE A 178 -0.95 10.04 -11.10
N PHE A 179 0.19 10.76 -11.19
CA PHE A 179 0.30 12.10 -10.67
C PHE A 179 -0.66 13.09 -11.36
N ALA A 180 -0.74 13.03 -12.70
CA ALA A 180 -1.60 13.90 -13.50
C ALA A 180 -3.10 13.66 -13.22
N GLU A 181 -3.47 12.42 -12.90
CA GLU A 181 -4.83 12.05 -12.47
C GLU A 181 -5.15 12.58 -11.07
N ASP A 182 -4.20 12.47 -10.13
CA ASP A 182 -4.37 12.87 -8.74
C ASP A 182 -4.39 14.40 -8.57
N THR A 183 -3.66 15.11 -9.43
CA THR A 183 -3.55 16.59 -9.41
C THR A 183 -4.52 17.31 -10.35
N ASP A 184 -5.53 16.63 -10.89
CA ASP A 184 -6.53 17.16 -11.83
C ASP A 184 -5.92 17.77 -13.13
N ILE A 185 -4.68 17.40 -13.47
CA ILE A 185 -4.09 17.74 -14.79
C ILE A 185 -4.90 17.04 -15.90
N PHE A 186 -5.31 15.80 -15.66
CA PHE A 186 -6.33 15.16 -16.47
C PHE A 186 -7.70 15.59 -15.97
N VAL A 187 -8.46 16.31 -16.80
CA VAL A 187 -9.78 16.78 -16.44
C VAL A 187 -10.71 15.61 -16.10
N GLY A 188 -11.10 15.48 -14.84
CA GLY A 188 -11.96 14.43 -14.30
C GLY A 188 -11.19 13.38 -13.52
N LYS A 189 -11.76 12.97 -12.38
CA LYS A 189 -11.16 11.94 -11.49
C LYS A 189 -11.13 10.58 -12.18
N GLY A 190 -10.07 9.83 -11.95
CA GLY A 190 -9.95 8.45 -12.41
C GLY A 190 -9.74 8.27 -13.92
N ARG A 191 -9.45 9.34 -14.67
CA ARG A 191 -9.40 9.30 -16.14
C ARG A 191 -8.45 8.25 -16.71
N PHE A 192 -7.23 8.19 -16.20
CA PHE A 192 -6.23 7.24 -16.69
C PHE A 192 -6.56 5.82 -16.22
N THR A 193 -6.77 5.64 -14.92
CA THR A 193 -7.01 4.33 -14.32
C THR A 193 -8.32 3.72 -14.80
N GLU A 194 -9.40 4.49 -14.89
CA GLU A 194 -10.69 4.02 -15.42
C GLU A 194 -10.61 3.68 -16.91
N THR A 195 -9.92 4.51 -17.72
CA THR A 195 -9.74 4.21 -19.15
C THR A 195 -8.96 2.91 -19.34
N VAL A 196 -7.87 2.69 -18.60
CA VAL A 196 -7.12 1.43 -18.66
C VAL A 196 -8.01 0.26 -18.24
N ALA A 197 -8.77 0.39 -17.16
CA ALA A 197 -9.65 -0.67 -16.68
C ALA A 197 -10.80 -0.99 -17.65
N GLN A 198 -11.38 0.01 -18.29
CA GLN A 198 -12.50 -0.17 -19.23
C GLN A 198 -12.07 -0.73 -20.60
N MET A 199 -10.89 -0.32 -21.08
CA MET A 199 -10.40 -0.71 -22.39
C MET A 199 -9.58 -2.00 -22.38
N SER A 200 -9.07 -2.41 -21.21
CA SER A 200 -8.37 -3.69 -21.05
C SER A 200 -9.35 -4.86 -20.97
N ALA A 201 -9.00 -5.96 -21.61
CA ALA A 201 -9.71 -7.22 -21.47
C ALA A 201 -9.64 -7.71 -20.01
N LYS A 202 -10.62 -8.51 -19.58
CA LYS A 202 -10.69 -9.02 -18.18
C LYS A 202 -9.47 -9.86 -17.79
N ASP A 203 -8.84 -10.51 -18.76
CA ASP A 203 -7.60 -11.29 -18.61
C ASP A 203 -6.33 -10.46 -18.80
N SER A 204 -6.46 -9.14 -18.99
CA SER A 204 -5.38 -8.18 -19.21
C SER A 204 -4.55 -8.41 -20.48
N SER A 205 -4.97 -9.30 -21.40
CA SER A 205 -4.21 -9.70 -22.58
C SER A 205 -3.84 -8.54 -23.53
N ASN A 206 -4.68 -7.49 -23.60
CA ASN A 206 -4.49 -6.32 -24.46
C ASN A 206 -4.06 -5.05 -23.69
N THR A 207 -3.76 -5.13 -22.39
CA THR A 207 -3.42 -3.94 -21.57
C THR A 207 -2.22 -3.19 -22.13
N HIS A 208 -1.23 -3.89 -22.68
CA HIS A 208 -0.07 -3.28 -23.31
C HIS A 208 -0.43 -2.42 -24.54
N GLU A 209 -1.42 -2.83 -25.35
CA GLU A 209 -1.92 -2.07 -26.50
C GLU A 209 -2.69 -0.81 -26.06
N VAL A 210 -3.47 -0.93 -25.00
CA VAL A 210 -4.20 0.18 -24.37
C VAL A 210 -3.22 1.24 -23.88
N LEU A 211 -2.20 0.86 -23.10
CA LEU A 211 -1.16 1.76 -22.62
C LEU A 211 -0.35 2.39 -23.77
N ALA A 212 0.03 1.61 -24.77
CA ALA A 212 0.73 2.12 -25.96
C ALA A 212 -0.10 3.17 -26.71
N THR A 213 -1.42 2.94 -26.83
CA THR A 213 -2.34 3.86 -27.49
C THR A 213 -2.50 5.16 -26.70
N LEU A 214 -2.65 5.07 -25.36
CA LEU A 214 -2.70 6.24 -24.47
C LEU A 214 -1.41 7.06 -24.55
N PHE A 215 -0.24 6.43 -24.47
CA PHE A 215 1.03 7.14 -24.58
C PHE A 215 1.23 7.77 -25.96
N ARG A 216 0.77 7.13 -27.03
CA ARG A 216 0.78 7.71 -28.37
C ARG A 216 -0.14 8.92 -28.45
N ALA A 217 -1.34 8.85 -27.85
CA ALA A 217 -2.26 9.98 -27.79
C ALA A 217 -1.67 11.17 -27.03
N MET A 218 -0.99 10.94 -25.92
CA MET A 218 -0.32 12.00 -25.16
C MET A 218 0.84 12.64 -25.92
N ASN A 219 1.54 11.87 -26.75
CA ASN A 219 2.64 12.38 -27.58
C ASN A 219 2.19 13.04 -28.89
N THR A 220 0.89 13.03 -29.21
CA THR A 220 0.34 13.56 -30.46
C THR A 220 -0.53 14.77 -30.18
N LYS A 221 -0.26 15.86 -30.89
CA LYS A 221 -1.09 17.07 -30.80
C LYS A 221 -2.54 16.73 -31.12
N ARG A 222 -3.48 17.38 -30.45
CA ARG A 222 -4.91 17.11 -30.58
C ARG A 222 -5.41 17.19 -32.03
N GLU A 223 -4.91 18.16 -32.79
CA GLU A 223 -5.20 18.38 -34.19
C GLU A 223 -4.75 17.26 -35.11
N ASP A 224 -3.64 16.58 -34.75
CA ASP A 224 -3.03 15.52 -35.56
C ASP A 224 -3.53 14.11 -35.20
N ARG A 225 -4.30 13.97 -34.12
CA ARG A 225 -4.77 12.65 -33.63
C ARG A 225 -5.64 11.89 -34.64
N ALA A 226 -6.47 12.60 -35.40
CA ALA A 226 -7.31 11.99 -36.44
C ALA A 226 -6.46 11.43 -37.59
N ALA A 227 -5.48 12.19 -38.05
CA ALA A 227 -4.53 11.74 -39.08
C ALA A 227 -3.66 10.57 -38.61
N ALA A 228 -3.26 10.57 -37.33
CA ALA A 228 -2.52 9.48 -36.69
C ALA A 228 -3.39 8.27 -36.34
N LYS A 229 -4.68 8.26 -36.69
CA LYS A 229 -5.64 7.17 -36.39
C LYS A 229 -5.71 6.81 -34.90
N ILE A 230 -5.60 7.80 -34.03
CA ILE A 230 -5.75 7.61 -32.60
C ILE A 230 -7.23 7.50 -32.27
N PRO A 231 -7.67 6.46 -31.53
CA PRO A 231 -9.06 6.31 -31.14
C PRO A 231 -9.54 7.48 -30.27
N ARG A 232 -10.83 7.81 -30.33
CA ARG A 232 -11.40 8.95 -29.57
C ARG A 232 -11.41 8.76 -28.05
N TRP A 233 -11.29 7.51 -27.60
CA TRP A 233 -11.23 7.18 -26.17
C TRP A 233 -9.84 7.42 -25.54
N ALA A 234 -8.78 7.56 -26.35
CA ALA A 234 -7.38 7.73 -25.90
C ALA A 234 -6.98 9.22 -25.72
#